data_008529063079f36d3c5d3e56bc044e34
#
_entry.id   008529063079f36d3c5d3e56bc044e34
#
_cell.length_a   1.000
_cell.length_b   1.000
_cell.length_c   1.000
_cell.angle_alpha   90.00
_cell.angle_beta   90.00
_cell.angle_gamma   90.00
#
_symmetry.space_group_name_H-M   'P 1'
#
loop_
_entity.id
_entity.type
_entity.pdbx_description
1 polymer ?
#
loop_
_entity_poly.entity_id
_entity_poly.type
_entity_poly.pdbx_seq_one_letter_code
_entity_poly.pdbx_strand_id
1 'polypeptide(L)'
;VSIGNWAISRSDNGVAVGNNAVVDKNVAGSLALGSQSYVNVANSVALGLGSVANVAATAVTGANIGGTAPVGVVSVGKVGAERQIQNVAAGQVTAFSTDAINGSQLYAALQNVGTGGGTPLHFISINSTDSTQGNYGNDGAVGADSIAIGSNAYAAQANSVAIGYSAQTLGTESVAIGHE
;
A
#
# COMPACT_ATOMS: atom_id res chain seq x y z
N VAL A 1 29.83 11.28 -17.13
CA VAL A 1 30.55 12.06 -16.10
C VAL A 1 30.93 11.16 -14.96
N SER A 2 32.19 11.19 -14.51
CA SER A 2 32.67 10.44 -13.36
C SER A 2 33.42 11.37 -12.41
N ILE A 3 32.98 11.45 -11.14
CA ILE A 3 33.57 12.31 -10.11
C ILE A 3 33.77 11.49 -8.82
N GLY A 4 35.00 11.34 -8.40
CA GLY A 4 35.39 10.60 -7.21
C GLY A 4 36.41 9.52 -7.47
N ASN A 5 37.08 9.01 -6.42
CA ASN A 5 38.07 7.95 -6.56
C ASN A 5 37.35 6.66 -7.02
N TRP A 6 37.83 6.09 -8.14
CA TRP A 6 37.23 4.91 -8.79
C TRP A 6 35.76 5.08 -9.22
N ALA A 7 35.27 6.33 -9.38
CA ALA A 7 33.97 6.57 -10.00
C ALA A 7 34.03 6.19 -11.49
N ILE A 8 33.04 5.41 -11.97
CA ILE A 8 33.05 4.90 -13.36
C ILE A 8 31.65 5.08 -13.97
N SER A 9 31.58 5.80 -15.09
CA SER A 9 30.42 5.81 -15.97
C SER A 9 30.78 5.17 -17.31
N ARG A 10 30.15 4.05 -17.64
CA ARG A 10 30.41 3.27 -18.86
C ARG A 10 29.32 3.40 -19.91
N SER A 11 28.36 4.27 -19.69
CA SER A 11 27.18 4.43 -20.53
C SER A 11 26.99 5.87 -20.99
N ASP A 12 26.35 6.06 -22.13
CA ASP A 12 26.04 7.37 -22.69
C ASP A 12 25.13 8.16 -21.72
N ASN A 13 25.43 9.44 -21.57
CA ASN A 13 24.71 10.33 -20.64
C ASN A 13 24.67 9.83 -19.19
N GLY A 14 25.53 8.90 -18.82
CA GLY A 14 25.66 8.40 -17.47
C GLY A 14 26.46 9.33 -16.56
N VAL A 15 26.06 9.42 -15.29
CA VAL A 15 26.73 10.23 -14.27
C VAL A 15 27.02 9.36 -13.03
N ALA A 16 28.29 9.25 -12.65
CA ALA A 16 28.73 8.55 -11.44
C ALA A 16 29.46 9.52 -10.52
N VAL A 17 28.95 9.75 -9.33
CA VAL A 17 29.51 10.69 -8.34
C VAL A 17 29.63 10.00 -6.99
N GLY A 18 30.86 9.84 -6.53
CA GLY A 18 31.19 9.19 -5.26
C GLY A 18 32.35 8.20 -5.41
N ASN A 19 32.96 7.82 -4.29
CA ASN A 19 34.00 6.78 -4.28
C ASN A 19 33.39 5.44 -4.72
N ASN A 20 33.96 4.78 -5.73
CA ASN A 20 33.42 3.55 -6.31
C ASN A 20 31.97 3.63 -6.80
N ALA A 21 31.45 4.82 -7.14
CA ALA A 21 30.16 4.93 -7.81
C ALA A 21 30.24 4.40 -9.23
N VAL A 22 29.26 3.62 -9.67
CA VAL A 22 29.28 2.96 -10.98
C VAL A 22 27.96 3.10 -11.72
N VAL A 23 28.02 3.64 -12.93
CA VAL A 23 26.99 3.47 -13.95
C VAL A 23 27.51 2.44 -14.95
N ASP A 24 26.81 1.32 -15.09
CA ASP A 24 27.25 0.21 -15.92
C ASP A 24 27.08 0.51 -17.43
N LYS A 25 27.53 -0.39 -18.28
CA LYS A 25 27.41 -0.27 -19.74
C LYS A 25 25.96 -0.48 -20.20
N ASN A 26 25.59 0.19 -21.29
CA ASN A 26 24.28 0.05 -21.93
C ASN A 26 23.08 0.49 -21.08
N VAL A 27 23.29 1.39 -20.13
CA VAL A 27 22.24 1.95 -19.25
C VAL A 27 22.20 3.49 -19.38
N ALA A 28 21.95 3.96 -20.58
CA ALA A 28 21.93 5.37 -20.88
C ALA A 28 21.03 6.21 -19.96
N GLY A 29 21.39 7.47 -19.73
CA GLY A 29 20.60 8.42 -18.95
C GLY A 29 20.53 8.12 -17.45
N SER A 30 21.48 7.38 -16.90
CA SER A 30 21.45 6.92 -15.52
C SER A 30 22.41 7.68 -14.60
N LEU A 31 22.06 7.75 -13.29
CA LEU A 31 22.82 8.46 -12.27
C LEU A 31 23.12 7.56 -11.07
N ALA A 32 24.39 7.36 -10.77
CA ALA A 32 24.87 6.80 -9.51
C ALA A 32 25.44 7.91 -8.64
N LEU A 33 24.74 8.30 -7.56
CA LEU A 33 25.13 9.37 -6.66
C LEU A 33 25.30 8.84 -5.23
N GLY A 34 26.53 8.76 -4.80
CA GLY A 34 26.92 8.25 -3.48
C GLY A 34 28.07 7.24 -3.58
N SER A 35 28.88 7.10 -2.53
CA SER A 35 29.93 6.10 -2.50
C SER A 35 29.32 4.71 -2.68
N GLN A 36 29.97 3.88 -3.54
CA GLN A 36 29.53 2.52 -3.83
C GLN A 36 28.10 2.40 -4.40
N SER A 37 27.52 3.51 -4.88
CA SER A 37 26.24 3.43 -5.59
C SER A 37 26.42 2.73 -6.95
N TYR A 38 25.41 1.97 -7.36
CA TYR A 38 25.48 1.17 -8.58
C TYR A 38 24.18 1.22 -9.38
N VAL A 39 24.29 1.47 -10.67
CA VAL A 39 23.16 1.45 -11.60
C VAL A 39 23.47 0.55 -12.79
N ASN A 40 22.61 -0.42 -13.07
CA ASN A 40 22.63 -1.23 -14.28
C ASN A 40 21.27 -1.30 -15.01
N VAL A 41 20.40 -0.33 -14.76
CA VAL A 41 19.11 -0.15 -15.44
C VAL A 41 19.07 1.24 -16.07
N ALA A 42 18.71 1.34 -17.34
CA ALA A 42 18.63 2.62 -18.05
C ALA A 42 17.62 3.57 -17.43
N ASN A 43 17.83 4.88 -17.62
CA ASN A 43 16.96 5.95 -17.10
C ASN A 43 16.72 5.89 -15.59
N SER A 44 17.69 5.40 -14.83
CA SER A 44 17.51 5.10 -13.41
C SER A 44 18.52 5.82 -12.53
N VAL A 45 18.16 5.99 -11.27
CA VAL A 45 18.95 6.70 -10.27
C VAL A 45 19.22 5.78 -9.08
N ALA A 46 20.48 5.65 -8.67
CA ALA A 46 20.86 5.12 -7.36
C ALA A 46 21.34 6.29 -6.49
N LEU A 47 20.61 6.58 -5.42
CA LEU A 47 20.84 7.75 -4.57
C LEU A 47 21.26 7.34 -3.16
N GLY A 48 22.47 7.68 -2.79
CA GLY A 48 23.03 7.43 -1.47
C GLY A 48 24.09 6.33 -1.42
N LEU A 49 24.82 6.25 -0.30
CA LEU A 49 25.86 5.25 -0.08
C LEU A 49 25.34 3.83 -0.31
N GLY A 50 25.99 3.08 -1.20
CA GLY A 50 25.67 1.68 -1.49
C GLY A 50 24.28 1.44 -2.06
N SER A 51 23.58 2.47 -2.52
CA SER A 51 22.28 2.30 -3.20
C SER A 51 22.44 1.60 -4.54
N VAL A 52 21.48 0.73 -4.88
CA VAL A 52 21.55 -0.12 -6.07
C VAL A 52 20.26 -0.01 -6.88
N ALA A 53 20.35 0.42 -8.13
CA ALA A 53 19.26 0.39 -9.09
C ALA A 53 19.56 -0.71 -10.12
N ASN A 54 19.13 -1.95 -9.84
CA ASN A 54 19.43 -3.14 -10.66
C ASN A 54 18.18 -3.94 -11.07
N VAL A 55 17.00 -3.46 -10.70
CA VAL A 55 15.73 -4.04 -11.12
C VAL A 55 14.98 -3.00 -11.95
N ALA A 56 14.63 -3.37 -13.16
CA ALA A 56 13.90 -2.49 -14.06
C ALA A 56 12.51 -2.14 -13.49
N ALA A 57 12.04 -0.93 -13.80
CA ALA A 57 10.67 -0.55 -13.50
C ALA A 57 9.68 -1.49 -14.20
N THR A 58 8.64 -1.87 -13.49
CA THR A 58 7.60 -2.76 -14.01
C THR A 58 6.32 -1.96 -14.26
N ALA A 59 5.74 -2.14 -15.44
CA ALA A 59 4.44 -1.57 -15.74
C ALA A 59 3.37 -2.20 -14.84
N VAL A 60 2.45 -1.37 -14.36
CA VAL A 60 1.30 -1.79 -13.56
C VAL A 60 0.05 -1.70 -14.42
N THR A 61 -0.79 -2.72 -14.39
CA THR A 61 -2.09 -2.72 -15.08
C THR A 61 -3.21 -2.44 -14.09
N GLY A 62 -4.13 -1.57 -14.42
CA GLY A 62 -5.30 -1.25 -13.60
C GLY A 62 -6.08 -0.07 -14.19
N ALA A 63 -7.39 -0.06 -13.98
CA ALA A 63 -8.21 1.09 -14.34
C ALA A 63 -8.00 2.22 -13.32
N ASN A 64 -7.99 3.47 -13.79
CA ASN A 64 -7.87 4.67 -12.95
C ASN A 64 -6.59 4.74 -12.09
N ILE A 65 -5.46 4.28 -12.62
CA ILE A 65 -4.15 4.38 -11.96
C ILE A 65 -3.25 5.27 -12.82
N GLY A 66 -2.67 6.32 -12.21
CA GLY A 66 -1.66 7.16 -12.86
C GLY A 66 -0.28 6.48 -12.91
N GLY A 67 0.57 6.88 -13.87
CA GLY A 67 1.97 6.45 -13.91
C GLY A 67 2.22 4.97 -14.21
N THR A 68 1.31 4.32 -14.95
CA THR A 68 1.34 2.86 -15.18
C THR A 68 2.50 2.36 -16.03
N ALA A 69 3.18 3.24 -16.77
CA ALA A 69 4.32 2.90 -17.63
C ALA A 69 5.59 3.67 -17.21
N PRO A 70 6.24 3.30 -16.10
CA PRO A 70 7.44 3.99 -15.63
C PRO A 70 8.61 3.74 -16.58
N VAL A 71 9.42 4.76 -16.82
CA VAL A 71 10.58 4.71 -17.72
C VAL A 71 11.89 4.31 -17.02
N GLY A 72 11.89 4.29 -15.70
CA GLY A 72 13.06 3.96 -14.88
C GLY A 72 12.71 3.94 -13.40
N VAL A 73 13.70 3.75 -12.56
CA VAL A 73 13.55 3.68 -11.09
C VAL A 73 14.44 4.70 -10.39
N VAL A 74 14.01 5.16 -9.22
CA VAL A 74 14.87 5.84 -8.25
C VAL A 74 15.02 4.91 -7.04
N SER A 75 16.23 4.38 -6.84
CA SER A 75 16.57 3.55 -5.69
C SER A 75 17.32 4.37 -4.65
N VAL A 76 16.80 4.40 -3.43
CA VAL A 76 17.44 5.07 -2.29
C VAL A 76 18.17 4.11 -1.37
N GLY A 77 18.24 2.82 -1.71
CA GLY A 77 18.88 1.78 -0.92
C GLY A 77 19.23 0.54 -1.74
N LYS A 78 19.33 -0.58 -1.07
CA LYS A 78 19.43 -1.92 -1.65
C LYS A 78 18.68 -2.92 -0.76
N VAL A 79 18.43 -4.11 -1.28
CA VAL A 79 17.81 -5.21 -0.50
C VAL A 79 18.62 -5.46 0.78
N GLY A 80 17.94 -5.43 1.93
CA GLY A 80 18.50 -5.56 3.26
C GLY A 80 19.20 -4.30 3.80
N ALA A 81 19.13 -3.17 3.08
CA ALA A 81 19.61 -1.86 3.51
C ALA A 81 18.75 -0.75 2.88
N GLU A 82 17.46 -0.83 3.09
CA GLU A 82 16.45 0.13 2.67
C GLU A 82 16.56 1.44 3.46
N ARG A 83 16.02 2.53 2.92
CA ARG A 83 15.98 3.85 3.56
C ARG A 83 14.56 4.41 3.58
N GLN A 84 14.26 5.13 4.65
CA GLN A 84 13.07 5.96 4.71
C GLN A 84 13.28 7.26 3.93
N ILE A 85 12.26 7.73 3.24
CA ILE A 85 12.20 9.07 2.68
C ILE A 85 11.43 9.95 3.67
N GLN A 86 12.11 10.94 4.26
CA GLN A 86 11.53 11.84 5.26
C GLN A 86 11.19 13.20 4.67
N ASN A 87 10.33 13.96 5.36
CA ASN A 87 9.91 15.32 4.98
C ASN A 87 9.20 15.37 3.62
N VAL A 88 8.49 14.30 3.28
CA VAL A 88 7.63 14.25 2.11
C VAL A 88 6.35 15.04 2.42
N ALA A 89 6.07 16.08 1.63
CA ALA A 89 4.81 16.81 1.71
C ALA A 89 3.64 15.90 1.31
N ALA A 90 2.43 16.29 1.74
CA ALA A 90 1.23 15.60 1.29
C ALA A 90 1.07 15.76 -0.24
N GLY A 91 0.97 14.64 -0.93
CA GLY A 91 0.71 14.60 -2.37
C GLY A 91 -0.78 14.74 -2.69
N GLN A 92 -1.10 15.03 -3.93
CA GLN A 92 -2.48 15.02 -4.40
C GLN A 92 -3.03 13.59 -4.38
N VAL A 93 -4.25 13.43 -3.87
CA VAL A 93 -4.95 12.14 -3.84
C VAL A 93 -6.08 12.17 -4.86
N THR A 94 -5.75 11.84 -6.10
CA THR A 94 -6.70 11.73 -7.22
C THR A 94 -6.43 10.44 -7.99
N ALA A 95 -7.38 10.02 -8.82
CA ALA A 95 -7.26 8.79 -9.63
C ALA A 95 -6.02 8.77 -10.54
N PHE A 96 -5.52 9.95 -10.95
CA PHE A 96 -4.41 10.06 -11.89
C PHE A 96 -3.16 10.73 -11.29
N SER A 97 -3.15 10.96 -9.97
CA SER A 97 -1.99 11.53 -9.30
C SER A 97 -0.79 10.59 -9.38
N THR A 98 0.37 11.16 -9.61
CA THR A 98 1.68 10.49 -9.55
C THR A 98 2.54 11.03 -8.41
N ASP A 99 1.96 11.82 -7.51
CA ASP A 99 2.65 12.33 -6.34
C ASP A 99 2.91 11.21 -5.32
N ALA A 100 4.03 11.29 -4.62
CA ALA A 100 4.25 10.46 -3.44
C ALA A 100 3.27 10.86 -2.33
N ILE A 101 2.72 9.88 -1.63
CA ILE A 101 1.89 10.11 -0.44
C ILE A 101 2.71 9.84 0.83
N ASN A 102 2.49 10.64 1.86
CA ASN A 102 3.14 10.43 3.15
C ASN A 102 2.28 9.60 4.12
N GLY A 103 2.90 9.17 5.22
CA GLY A 103 2.23 8.30 6.20
C GLY A 103 0.99 8.92 6.83
N SER A 104 0.89 10.25 6.97
CA SER A 104 -0.30 10.89 7.54
C SER A 104 -1.52 10.80 6.62
N GLN A 105 -1.31 10.84 5.31
CA GLN A 105 -2.40 10.65 4.33
C GLN A 105 -2.93 9.21 4.37
N LEU A 106 -2.04 8.23 4.44
CA LEU A 106 -2.43 6.82 4.59
C LEU A 106 -3.15 6.59 5.92
N TYR A 107 -2.63 7.15 7.03
CA TYR A 107 -3.29 7.07 8.34
C TYR A 107 -4.72 7.64 8.30
N ALA A 108 -4.90 8.83 7.73
CA ALA A 108 -6.22 9.44 7.60
C ALA A 108 -7.17 8.60 6.72
N ALA A 109 -6.68 8.01 5.63
CA ALA A 109 -7.46 7.13 4.78
C ALA A 109 -7.91 5.86 5.53
N LEU A 110 -7.02 5.23 6.29
CA LEU A 110 -7.31 4.01 7.08
C LEU A 110 -8.30 4.29 8.22
N GLN A 111 -8.25 5.45 8.88
CA GLN A 111 -9.26 5.84 9.88
C GLN A 111 -10.66 5.87 9.28
N ASN A 112 -10.78 6.33 8.05
CA ASN A 112 -12.06 6.37 7.35
C ASN A 112 -12.55 4.98 6.88
N VAL A 113 -11.66 4.04 6.60
CA VAL A 113 -12.03 2.66 6.23
C VAL A 113 -12.62 1.90 7.44
N GLY A 114 -12.03 2.05 8.63
CA GLY A 114 -12.51 1.39 9.86
C GLY A 114 -13.86 1.92 10.38
N THR A 115 -14.24 3.14 10.00
CA THR A 115 -15.54 3.77 10.37
C THR A 115 -16.58 3.70 9.25
N GLY A 116 -16.39 2.80 8.26
CA GLY A 116 -17.29 2.68 7.12
C GLY A 116 -17.00 3.65 5.98
N GLY A 117 -15.77 4.20 5.89
CA GLY A 117 -15.36 5.18 4.87
C GLY A 117 -15.04 4.63 3.47
N GLY A 118 -15.44 3.39 3.15
CA GLY A 118 -15.85 3.04 1.78
C GLY A 118 -17.13 3.80 1.44
N THR A 119 -17.62 3.76 0.21
CA THR A 119 -18.96 4.26 -0.10
C THR A 119 -19.89 3.88 1.04
N PRO A 120 -20.57 4.84 1.71
CA PRO A 120 -21.43 4.53 2.85
C PRO A 120 -22.33 3.35 2.48
N LEU A 121 -22.36 2.31 3.31
CA LEU A 121 -23.40 1.30 3.17
C LEU A 121 -24.71 2.03 3.46
N HIS A 122 -25.37 2.52 2.42
CA HIS A 122 -26.63 3.19 2.55
C HIS A 122 -27.64 2.22 3.16
N PHE A 123 -28.40 2.70 4.15
CA PHE A 123 -29.45 1.95 4.84
C PHE A 123 -28.97 0.83 5.82
N ILE A 124 -27.66 0.68 6.05
CA ILE A 124 -27.13 -0.14 7.13
C ILE A 124 -26.29 0.75 8.05
N SER A 125 -26.75 0.93 9.29
CA SER A 125 -26.07 1.71 10.31
C SER A 125 -26.22 1.04 11.67
N ILE A 126 -25.08 0.85 12.36
CA ILE A 126 -25.04 0.31 13.72
C ILE A 126 -24.38 1.38 14.59
N ASN A 127 -25.14 1.96 15.53
CA ASN A 127 -24.62 2.93 16.48
C ASN A 127 -24.21 2.22 17.78
N SER A 128 -22.99 1.68 17.79
CA SER A 128 -22.37 1.14 19.00
C SER A 128 -20.94 1.64 19.10
N THR A 129 -20.57 2.10 20.30
CA THR A 129 -19.19 2.50 20.63
C THR A 129 -18.50 1.48 21.55
N ASP A 130 -19.19 0.42 21.94
CA ASP A 130 -18.70 -0.59 22.87
C ASP A 130 -17.98 -1.73 22.08
N SER A 131 -16.66 -1.68 22.07
CA SER A 131 -15.81 -2.67 21.42
C SER A 131 -15.73 -4.01 22.13
N THR A 132 -16.38 -4.15 23.31
CA THR A 132 -16.42 -5.41 24.08
C THR A 132 -17.59 -6.28 23.68
N GLN A 133 -18.53 -5.75 22.90
CA GLN A 133 -19.69 -6.50 22.43
C GLN A 133 -19.31 -7.50 21.32
N GLY A 134 -19.94 -8.65 21.32
CA GLY A 134 -19.83 -9.62 20.24
C GLY A 134 -20.23 -9.03 18.88
N ASN A 135 -19.70 -9.57 17.80
CA ASN A 135 -19.82 -9.05 16.44
C ASN A 135 -19.23 -7.66 16.21
N TYR A 136 -18.48 -7.08 17.17
CA TYR A 136 -17.75 -5.84 16.94
C TYR A 136 -16.65 -6.03 15.88
N GLY A 137 -16.00 -7.19 15.85
CA GLY A 137 -15.00 -7.58 14.86
C GLY A 137 -15.58 -8.12 13.55
N ASN A 138 -16.90 -8.04 13.34
CA ASN A 138 -17.60 -8.69 12.21
C ASN A 138 -17.48 -10.22 12.21
N ASP A 139 -17.48 -10.82 13.38
CA ASP A 139 -17.27 -12.26 13.64
C ASP A 139 -18.55 -12.99 14.07
N GLY A 140 -19.68 -12.31 14.10
CA GLY A 140 -20.97 -12.89 14.46
C GLY A 140 -21.60 -13.78 13.37
N ALA A 141 -21.18 -13.66 12.12
CA ALA A 141 -21.62 -14.53 11.02
C ALA A 141 -20.71 -15.77 10.95
N VAL A 142 -20.99 -16.81 11.71
CA VAL A 142 -20.15 -18.01 11.88
C VAL A 142 -20.51 -19.12 10.90
N GLY A 143 -21.79 -19.27 10.59
CA GLY A 143 -22.24 -20.27 9.62
C GLY A 143 -21.89 -19.88 8.17
N ALA A 144 -21.67 -20.86 7.30
CA ALA A 144 -21.49 -20.60 5.88
C ALA A 144 -22.69 -19.85 5.31
N ASP A 145 -22.45 -18.80 4.49
CA ASP A 145 -23.49 -17.99 3.85
C ASP A 145 -24.47 -17.34 4.85
N SER A 146 -24.00 -17.06 6.08
CA SER A 146 -24.81 -16.43 7.12
C SER A 146 -24.63 -14.91 7.19
N ILE A 147 -25.60 -14.20 7.78
CA ILE A 147 -25.59 -12.76 7.99
C ILE A 147 -25.82 -12.45 9.47
N ALA A 148 -24.95 -11.64 10.08
CA ALA A 148 -25.13 -11.12 11.42
C ALA A 148 -24.98 -9.58 11.41
N ILE A 149 -26.04 -8.85 11.78
CA ILE A 149 -26.06 -7.39 11.82
C ILE A 149 -26.56 -6.90 13.18
N GLY A 150 -25.72 -6.21 13.90
CA GLY A 150 -26.04 -5.67 15.23
C GLY A 150 -25.02 -6.09 16.28
N SER A 151 -25.00 -5.34 17.39
CA SER A 151 -24.15 -5.66 18.54
C SER A 151 -24.61 -6.99 19.15
N ASN A 152 -23.68 -7.89 19.40
CA ASN A 152 -23.93 -9.27 19.87
C ASN A 152 -24.80 -10.12 18.91
N ALA A 153 -25.06 -9.68 17.68
CA ALA A 153 -25.76 -10.54 16.71
C ALA A 153 -24.93 -11.78 16.39
N TYR A 154 -25.54 -12.97 16.36
CA TYR A 154 -24.84 -14.23 16.18
C TYR A 154 -25.59 -15.19 15.27
N ALA A 155 -25.06 -15.46 14.11
CA ALA A 155 -25.60 -16.41 13.13
C ALA A 155 -24.72 -17.66 13.08
N ALA A 156 -25.07 -18.69 13.88
CA ALA A 156 -24.21 -19.84 14.15
C ALA A 156 -24.20 -20.89 13.04
N GLN A 157 -25.26 -21.01 12.26
CA GLN A 157 -25.45 -22.10 11.30
C GLN A 157 -25.58 -21.59 9.87
N ALA A 158 -25.37 -22.49 8.90
CA ALA A 158 -25.40 -22.16 7.49
C ALA A 158 -26.74 -21.55 7.03
N ASN A 159 -26.65 -20.61 6.08
CA ASN A 159 -27.81 -19.94 5.46
C ASN A 159 -28.71 -19.21 6.47
N SER A 160 -28.16 -18.76 7.59
CA SER A 160 -28.96 -18.11 8.65
C SER A 160 -28.76 -16.60 8.71
N VAL A 161 -29.77 -15.89 9.23
CA VAL A 161 -29.78 -14.42 9.30
C VAL A 161 -30.13 -13.98 10.72
N ALA A 162 -29.22 -13.26 11.40
CA ALA A 162 -29.43 -12.65 12.70
C ALA A 162 -29.31 -11.13 12.59
N ILE A 163 -30.41 -10.39 12.82
CA ILE A 163 -30.42 -8.92 12.72
C ILE A 163 -31.01 -8.30 13.97
N GLY A 164 -30.25 -7.48 14.67
CA GLY A 164 -30.64 -6.77 15.86
C GLY A 164 -29.69 -6.98 17.03
N TYR A 165 -29.91 -6.26 18.13
CA TYR A 165 -29.10 -6.40 19.35
C TYR A 165 -29.32 -7.80 19.95
N SER A 166 -28.25 -8.55 20.15
CA SER A 166 -28.27 -9.92 20.67
C SER A 166 -29.13 -10.93 19.90
N ALA A 167 -29.55 -10.60 18.67
CA ALA A 167 -30.29 -11.55 17.84
C ALA A 167 -29.45 -12.80 17.55
N GLN A 168 -30.01 -14.00 17.75
CA GLN A 168 -29.29 -15.26 17.57
C GLN A 168 -30.07 -16.26 16.70
N THR A 169 -29.32 -16.91 15.81
CA THR A 169 -29.82 -18.06 15.06
C THR A 169 -28.96 -19.30 15.33
N LEU A 170 -29.55 -20.35 15.85
CA LEU A 170 -28.88 -21.60 16.22
C LEU A 170 -29.22 -22.75 15.27
N GLY A 171 -30.17 -22.57 14.35
CA GLY A 171 -30.59 -23.54 13.34
C GLY A 171 -30.11 -23.13 11.94
N THR A 172 -29.95 -24.10 11.03
CA THR A 172 -29.76 -23.87 9.60
C THR A 172 -31.00 -23.19 8.99
N GLU A 173 -30.78 -22.34 7.97
CA GLU A 173 -31.86 -21.67 7.21
C GLU A 173 -32.83 -20.89 8.12
N SER A 174 -32.36 -20.44 9.28
CA SER A 174 -33.15 -19.71 10.25
C SER A 174 -32.98 -18.21 10.17
N VAL A 175 -34.01 -17.46 10.57
CA VAL A 175 -34.00 -16.02 10.59
C VAL A 175 -34.45 -15.53 11.97
N ALA A 176 -33.63 -14.69 12.60
CA ALA A 176 -33.96 -13.96 13.81
C ALA A 176 -33.82 -12.45 13.55
N ILE A 177 -34.88 -11.70 13.73
CA ILE A 177 -34.90 -10.23 13.59
C ILE A 177 -35.53 -9.64 14.84
N GLY A 178 -34.77 -8.77 15.50
CA GLY A 178 -35.26 -8.10 16.70
C GLY A 178 -34.23 -8.10 17.82
N HIS A 179 -34.70 -7.80 19.03
CA HIS A 179 -33.93 -7.79 20.27
C HIS A 179 -34.30 -9.02 21.11
N GLU A 180 -33.33 -9.72 21.62
CA GLU A 180 -33.52 -10.78 22.59
C GLU A 180 -33.25 -10.26 24.01
#